data_47470afb8dad3e18e1dfdcf8c99502bf
#
_entry.id   47470afb8dad3e18e1dfdcf8c99502bf
#
_cell.length_a   1.000
_cell.length_b   1.000
_cell.length_c   1.000
_cell.angle_alpha   90.00
_cell.angle_beta   90.00
_cell.angle_gamma   90.00
#
_symmetry.space_group_name_H-M   'P 1'
#
loop_
_entity.id
_entity.type
_entity.pdbx_description
1 polymer ?
#
loop_
_entity_poly.entity_id
_entity_poly.type
_entity_poly.pdbx_seq_one_letter_code
_entity_poly.pdbx_strand_id
1 'polypeptide(L)'
;MGNIKCVIAAGGLGTRLKDYRNSPTKMLLEVNGTPMINRQISQLQDWGLEDFIIITNPEFETLTKEVTNKEFTNQNLKYSVQENPEGISHAFLQAEEHLSEDDITVFILGDNFFEYNPLSPIKLDKSSFNSGCYIFTYEVEDPREFGVAELDNDGKVISIEEKPENPKSNNAIVGAYVFDGAVINKIKTLKPSARGEYEITDLCDLYIKENNCMNIPLKGWWIDAGTPERIEELELNLL
;
A
#
# COMPACT_ATOMS: atom_id res chain seq x y z
N MET A 1 16.04 9.03 -17.00
CA MET A 1 16.32 8.65 -15.60
C MET A 1 14.99 8.19 -15.03
N GLY A 2 14.93 7.01 -14.40
CA GLY A 2 13.70 6.56 -13.73
C GLY A 2 13.39 7.44 -12.53
N ASN A 3 12.11 7.65 -12.31
CA ASN A 3 11.60 8.49 -11.24
C ASN A 3 11.09 7.60 -10.09
N ILE A 4 10.94 8.17 -8.92
CA ILE A 4 10.17 7.53 -7.85
C ILE A 4 8.70 7.82 -8.15
N LYS A 5 7.91 6.75 -8.25
CA LYS A 5 6.46 6.81 -8.42
C LYS A 5 5.79 6.30 -7.16
N CYS A 6 4.73 6.95 -6.75
CA CYS A 6 3.92 6.49 -5.63
C CYS A 6 2.54 6.07 -6.11
N VAL A 7 2.21 4.79 -5.97
CA VAL A 7 0.90 4.24 -6.30
C VAL A 7 0.10 4.07 -5.01
N ILE A 8 -1.06 4.70 -4.94
CA ILE A 8 -1.97 4.65 -3.79
C ILE A 8 -3.19 3.80 -4.16
N ALA A 9 -3.36 2.66 -3.50
CA ALA A 9 -4.55 1.82 -3.67
C ALA A 9 -5.72 2.41 -2.86
N ALA A 10 -6.63 3.09 -3.53
CA ALA A 10 -7.76 3.81 -2.97
C ALA A 10 -9.13 3.31 -3.49
N GLY A 11 -9.16 2.22 -4.27
CA GLY A 11 -10.36 1.68 -4.93
C GLY A 11 -11.19 0.72 -4.08
N GLY A 12 -10.76 0.39 -2.87
CA GLY A 12 -11.45 -0.55 -1.99
C GLY A 12 -12.86 -0.09 -1.62
N LEU A 13 -13.82 -1.02 -1.63
CA LEU A 13 -15.25 -0.71 -1.37
C LEU A 13 -15.54 -0.31 0.09
N GLY A 14 -14.63 -0.55 1.03
CA GLY A 14 -14.78 -0.14 2.43
C GLY A 14 -16.02 -0.72 3.11
N THR A 15 -16.40 -1.96 2.81
CA THR A 15 -17.67 -2.58 3.26
C THR A 15 -17.85 -2.59 4.77
N ARG A 16 -16.75 -2.67 5.56
CA ARG A 16 -16.76 -2.60 7.03
C ARG A 16 -17.10 -1.20 7.58
N LEU A 17 -16.94 -0.17 6.74
CA LEU A 17 -17.19 1.25 7.07
C LEU A 17 -18.43 1.79 6.35
N LYS A 18 -19.22 0.91 5.75
CA LYS A 18 -20.47 1.31 5.09
C LYS A 18 -21.35 2.07 6.09
N ASP A 19 -21.80 3.24 5.67
CA ASP A 19 -22.63 4.15 6.47
C ASP A 19 -21.93 4.76 7.71
N TYR A 20 -20.66 4.46 7.95
CA TYR A 20 -19.91 5.09 9.03
C TYR A 20 -19.68 6.57 8.72
N ARG A 21 -20.13 7.46 9.63
CA ARG A 21 -20.06 8.93 9.49
C ARG A 21 -20.65 9.46 8.18
N ASN A 22 -21.59 8.73 7.55
CA ASN A 22 -22.23 9.09 6.27
C ASN A 22 -21.23 9.38 5.12
N SER A 23 -20.05 8.79 5.16
CA SER A 23 -19.08 8.92 4.06
C SER A 23 -19.48 8.04 2.89
N PRO A 24 -19.38 8.52 1.64
CA PRO A 24 -19.71 7.73 0.45
C PRO A 24 -18.74 6.57 0.24
N THR A 25 -17.48 6.72 0.65
CA THR A 25 -16.43 5.69 0.59
C THR A 25 -15.42 5.89 1.71
N LYS A 26 -14.71 4.80 2.08
CA LYS A 26 -13.67 4.84 3.09
C LYS A 26 -12.63 5.95 2.85
N MET A 27 -12.18 6.10 1.61
CA MET A 27 -11.11 7.05 1.28
C MET A 27 -11.50 8.52 1.38
N LEU A 28 -12.81 8.81 1.36
CA LEU A 28 -13.36 10.15 1.54
C LEU A 28 -13.90 10.41 2.96
N LEU A 29 -13.82 9.40 3.83
CA LEU A 29 -14.14 9.55 5.24
C LEU A 29 -13.16 10.54 5.87
N GLU A 30 -13.68 11.50 6.61
CA GLU A 30 -12.87 12.48 7.32
C GLU A 30 -12.27 11.91 8.60
N VAL A 31 -10.96 12.07 8.73
CA VAL A 31 -10.16 11.80 9.94
C VAL A 31 -9.66 13.14 10.46
N ASN A 32 -10.10 13.58 11.64
CA ASN A 32 -9.85 14.92 12.18
C ASN A 32 -10.13 16.04 11.13
N GLY A 33 -11.29 15.98 10.45
CA GLY A 33 -11.74 17.00 9.50
C GLY A 33 -11.03 17.03 8.14
N THR A 34 -10.20 16.02 7.83
CA THR A 34 -9.50 15.89 6.53
C THR A 34 -9.84 14.55 5.91
N PRO A 35 -10.25 14.46 4.63
CA PRO A 35 -10.48 13.20 3.94
C PRO A 35 -9.27 12.28 4.02
N MET A 36 -9.50 10.98 4.25
CA MET A 36 -8.43 9.99 4.44
C MET A 36 -7.43 9.98 3.29
N ILE A 37 -7.92 10.07 2.04
CA ILE A 37 -7.03 10.14 0.87
C ILE A 37 -6.12 11.37 0.89
N ASN A 38 -6.63 12.54 1.32
CA ASN A 38 -5.84 13.75 1.40
C ASN A 38 -4.78 13.65 2.51
N ARG A 39 -5.12 13.05 3.66
CA ARG A 39 -4.13 12.74 4.70
C ARG A 39 -3.04 11.83 4.19
N GLN A 40 -3.42 10.80 3.44
CA GLN A 40 -2.45 9.87 2.87
C GLN A 40 -1.49 10.57 1.91
N ILE A 41 -2.00 11.40 1.00
CA ILE A 41 -1.15 12.17 0.08
C ILE A 41 -0.23 13.11 0.88
N SER A 42 -0.75 13.85 1.88
CA SER A 42 0.07 14.73 2.73
C SER A 42 1.18 13.98 3.45
N GLN A 43 0.88 12.82 4.07
CA GLN A 43 1.89 11.99 4.72
C GLN A 43 3.01 11.57 3.74
N LEU A 44 2.63 11.17 2.53
CA LEU A 44 3.58 10.75 1.51
C LEU A 44 4.43 11.93 0.97
N GLN A 45 3.86 13.13 0.90
CA GLN A 45 4.62 14.34 0.58
C GLN A 45 5.65 14.69 1.65
N ASP A 46 5.29 14.54 2.93
CA ASP A 46 6.22 14.72 4.06
C ASP A 46 7.39 13.71 4.00
N TRP A 47 7.21 12.58 3.30
CA TRP A 47 8.27 11.61 3.02
C TRP A 47 9.10 11.95 1.77
N GLY A 48 8.77 13.05 1.08
CA GLY A 48 9.48 13.52 -0.12
C GLY A 48 9.00 12.91 -1.43
N LEU A 49 7.80 12.30 -1.45
CA LEU A 49 7.21 11.77 -2.69
C LEU A 49 6.39 12.87 -3.40
N GLU A 50 6.50 12.95 -4.72
CA GLU A 50 5.92 14.04 -5.52
C GLU A 50 5.07 13.57 -6.70
N ASP A 51 5.21 12.32 -7.17
CA ASP A 51 4.54 11.79 -8.36
C ASP A 51 3.58 10.66 -7.96
N PHE A 52 2.28 10.96 -7.93
CA PHE A 52 1.25 10.10 -7.39
C PHE A 52 0.35 9.51 -8.46
N ILE A 53 0.05 8.22 -8.34
CA ILE A 53 -0.92 7.49 -9.13
C ILE A 53 -1.96 6.93 -8.16
N ILE A 54 -3.18 7.43 -8.23
CA ILE A 54 -4.27 7.06 -7.32
C ILE A 54 -5.17 6.05 -8.04
N ILE A 55 -5.25 4.84 -7.50
CA ILE A 55 -6.13 3.80 -8.02
C ILE A 55 -7.47 3.91 -7.33
N THR A 56 -8.51 4.27 -8.07
CA THR A 56 -9.88 4.39 -7.57
C THR A 56 -10.76 3.25 -8.08
N ASN A 57 -12.04 3.27 -7.73
CA ASN A 57 -13.08 2.48 -8.38
C ASN A 57 -13.98 3.38 -9.24
N PRO A 58 -14.79 2.82 -10.16
CA PRO A 58 -15.62 3.61 -11.08
C PRO A 58 -16.63 4.52 -10.38
N GLU A 59 -17.16 4.07 -9.24
CA GLU A 59 -18.21 4.79 -8.51
C GLU A 59 -17.73 6.11 -7.91
N PHE A 60 -16.46 6.14 -7.42
CA PHE A 60 -15.93 7.28 -6.66
C PHE A 60 -14.78 8.01 -7.35
N GLU A 61 -14.45 7.66 -8.59
CA GLU A 61 -13.36 8.29 -9.34
C GLU A 61 -13.51 9.82 -9.43
N THR A 62 -14.66 10.28 -9.89
CA THR A 62 -14.93 11.71 -10.07
C THR A 62 -14.82 12.46 -8.73
N LEU A 63 -15.46 11.95 -7.70
CA LEU A 63 -15.45 12.57 -6.38
C LEU A 63 -14.06 12.57 -5.75
N THR A 64 -13.30 11.49 -5.92
CA THR A 64 -11.90 11.42 -5.46
C THR A 64 -11.05 12.47 -6.16
N LYS A 65 -11.19 12.61 -7.49
CA LYS A 65 -10.49 13.65 -8.27
C LYS A 65 -10.85 15.06 -7.80
N GLU A 66 -12.13 15.35 -7.57
CA GLU A 66 -12.58 16.66 -7.10
C GLU A 66 -11.97 17.01 -5.73
N VAL A 67 -12.01 16.07 -4.78
CA VAL A 67 -11.51 16.28 -3.42
C VAL A 67 -9.98 16.47 -3.40
N THR A 68 -9.24 15.61 -4.10
CA THR A 68 -7.77 15.68 -4.09
C THR A 68 -7.24 16.86 -4.90
N ASN A 69 -7.78 17.15 -6.10
CA ASN A 69 -7.34 18.28 -6.92
C ASN A 69 -7.66 19.65 -6.29
N LYS A 70 -8.66 19.74 -5.43
CA LYS A 70 -8.97 20.96 -4.70
C LYS A 70 -7.86 21.33 -3.71
N GLU A 71 -7.23 20.35 -3.08
CA GLU A 71 -6.17 20.57 -2.08
C GLU A 71 -4.78 20.57 -2.71
N PHE A 72 -4.52 19.64 -3.64
CA PHE A 72 -3.19 19.41 -4.23
C PHE A 72 -3.05 20.00 -5.64
N THR A 73 -3.32 21.30 -5.80
CA THR A 73 -3.37 21.97 -7.11
C THR A 73 -2.06 22.01 -7.89
N ASN A 74 -0.93 21.86 -7.20
CA ASN A 74 0.42 21.91 -7.78
C ASN A 74 1.11 20.52 -7.85
N GLN A 75 0.34 19.45 -7.60
CA GLN A 75 0.89 18.09 -7.56
C GLN A 75 0.62 17.37 -8.88
N ASN A 76 1.53 16.44 -9.23
CA ASN A 76 1.33 15.54 -10.35
C ASN A 76 0.48 14.35 -9.91
N LEU A 77 -0.84 14.55 -9.85
CA LEU A 77 -1.80 13.50 -9.54
C LEU A 77 -2.29 12.84 -10.83
N LYS A 78 -2.10 11.54 -10.93
CA LYS A 78 -2.66 10.68 -11.97
C LYS A 78 -3.69 9.74 -11.36
N TYR A 79 -4.61 9.26 -12.17
CA TYR A 79 -5.69 8.41 -11.71
C TYR A 79 -5.89 7.26 -12.67
N SER A 80 -6.06 6.07 -12.10
CA SER A 80 -6.49 4.88 -12.84
C SER A 80 -7.63 4.21 -12.08
N VAL A 81 -8.44 3.45 -12.79
CA VAL A 81 -9.65 2.81 -12.26
C VAL A 81 -9.49 1.31 -12.22
N GLN A 82 -9.74 0.72 -11.06
CA GLN A 82 -9.93 -0.70 -10.92
C GLN A 82 -11.42 -1.03 -11.08
N GLU A 83 -11.80 -1.52 -12.27
CA GLU A 83 -13.21 -1.83 -12.58
C GLU A 83 -13.78 -2.93 -11.68
N ASN A 84 -13.00 -3.96 -11.40
CA ASN A 84 -13.40 -5.07 -10.54
C ASN A 84 -12.42 -5.23 -9.37
N PRO A 85 -12.91 -5.46 -8.13
CA PRO A 85 -12.05 -5.62 -6.95
C PRO A 85 -11.43 -7.03 -6.89
N GLU A 86 -10.50 -7.33 -7.81
CA GLU A 86 -9.85 -8.64 -7.96
C GLU A 86 -8.54 -8.77 -7.15
N GLY A 87 -8.37 -7.97 -6.11
CA GLY A 87 -7.21 -8.02 -5.22
C GLY A 87 -6.25 -6.84 -5.36
N ILE A 88 -5.28 -6.80 -4.45
CA ILE A 88 -4.35 -5.66 -4.31
C ILE A 88 -3.37 -5.59 -5.48
N SER A 89 -2.81 -6.72 -5.93
CA SER A 89 -1.93 -6.73 -7.10
C SER A 89 -2.68 -6.36 -8.38
N HIS A 90 -3.98 -6.70 -8.50
CA HIS A 90 -4.79 -6.24 -9.62
C HIS A 90 -5.02 -4.73 -9.58
N ALA A 91 -5.23 -4.14 -8.39
CA ALA A 91 -5.27 -2.68 -8.25
C ALA A 91 -3.95 -2.05 -8.71
N PHE A 92 -2.82 -2.60 -8.30
CA PHE A 92 -1.50 -2.11 -8.70
C PHE A 92 -1.29 -2.18 -10.22
N LEU A 93 -1.77 -3.22 -10.88
CA LEU A 93 -1.67 -3.37 -12.34
C LEU A 93 -2.34 -2.21 -13.10
N GLN A 94 -3.36 -1.57 -12.53
CA GLN A 94 -4.03 -0.43 -13.16
C GLN A 94 -3.11 0.80 -13.29
N ALA A 95 -1.98 0.83 -12.59
CA ALA A 95 -0.98 1.89 -12.74
C ALA A 95 -0.04 1.70 -13.94
N GLU A 96 -0.16 0.61 -14.69
CA GLU A 96 0.79 0.21 -15.75
C GLU A 96 1.11 1.33 -16.74
N GLU A 97 0.09 2.05 -17.23
CA GLU A 97 0.27 3.12 -18.21
C GLU A 97 1.11 4.32 -17.71
N HIS A 98 1.28 4.41 -16.39
CA HIS A 98 2.00 5.50 -15.72
C HIS A 98 3.38 5.09 -15.21
N LEU A 99 3.75 3.82 -15.34
CA LEU A 99 4.98 3.23 -14.85
C LEU A 99 5.89 2.78 -16.00
N SER A 100 7.18 2.81 -15.76
CA SER A 100 8.20 2.30 -16.67
C SER A 100 9.12 1.30 -15.96
N GLU A 101 9.83 0.46 -16.73
CA GLU A 101 10.83 -0.47 -16.18
C GLU A 101 12.02 0.25 -15.51
N ASP A 102 12.09 1.54 -15.68
CA ASP A 102 13.11 2.38 -15.08
C ASP A 102 12.70 2.99 -13.73
N ASP A 103 11.42 2.92 -13.36
CA ASP A 103 10.91 3.56 -12.16
C ASP A 103 11.14 2.69 -10.90
N ILE A 104 11.31 3.37 -9.75
CA ILE A 104 11.16 2.77 -8.43
C ILE A 104 9.74 3.09 -7.99
N THR A 105 8.97 2.08 -7.63
CA THR A 105 7.57 2.28 -7.25
C THR A 105 7.37 2.05 -5.75
N VAL A 106 6.93 3.08 -5.05
CA VAL A 106 6.34 2.97 -3.71
C VAL A 106 4.86 2.64 -3.91
N PHE A 107 4.44 1.49 -3.43
CA PHE A 107 3.04 1.09 -3.43
C PHE A 107 2.49 1.13 -2.01
N ILE A 108 1.36 1.82 -1.81
CA ILE A 108 0.77 1.99 -0.49
C ILE A 108 -0.74 1.77 -0.51
N LEU A 109 -1.25 1.11 0.52
CA LEU A 109 -2.68 1.03 0.75
C LEU A 109 -3.15 2.35 1.35
N GLY A 110 -4.15 2.96 0.75
CA GLY A 110 -4.60 4.32 1.08
C GLY A 110 -5.13 4.51 2.50
N ASP A 111 -5.39 3.43 3.22
CA ASP A 111 -5.87 3.39 4.60
C ASP A 111 -4.80 3.04 5.63
N ASN A 112 -3.53 2.94 5.22
CA ASN A 112 -2.41 2.61 6.10
C ASN A 112 -1.64 3.86 6.50
N PHE A 113 -1.55 4.12 7.80
CA PHE A 113 -0.89 5.29 8.39
C PHE A 113 0.25 4.87 9.32
N PHE A 114 1.27 5.73 9.40
CA PHE A 114 2.52 5.42 10.09
C PHE A 114 2.99 6.61 10.91
N GLU A 115 3.54 6.34 12.10
CA GLU A 115 4.16 7.38 12.94
C GLU A 115 5.42 7.95 12.29
N TYR A 116 6.26 7.06 11.77
CA TYR A 116 7.52 7.43 11.13
C TYR A 116 7.53 7.00 9.66
N ASN A 117 8.28 7.73 8.84
CA ASN A 117 8.50 7.36 7.45
C ASN A 117 9.19 5.99 7.33
N PRO A 118 8.47 4.93 6.88
CA PRO A 118 9.04 3.59 6.74
C PRO A 118 10.12 3.52 5.65
N LEU A 119 10.11 4.46 4.70
CA LEU A 119 11.05 4.50 3.59
C LEU A 119 12.41 5.08 4.00
N SER A 120 12.50 5.73 5.18
CA SER A 120 13.71 6.43 5.60
C SER A 120 15.01 5.59 5.62
N PRO A 121 14.98 4.24 5.83
CA PRO A 121 16.19 3.42 5.74
C PRO A 121 16.59 3.09 4.29
N ILE A 122 15.72 3.34 3.30
CA ILE A 122 15.93 2.94 1.90
C ILE A 122 16.45 4.14 1.12
N LYS A 123 17.53 3.93 0.39
CA LYS A 123 17.98 4.91 -0.60
C LYS A 123 17.19 4.71 -1.89
N LEU A 124 16.15 5.51 -2.07
CA LEU A 124 15.28 5.50 -3.24
C LEU A 124 15.94 6.25 -4.42
N ASP A 125 17.10 5.80 -4.86
CA ASP A 125 17.78 6.30 -6.04
C ASP A 125 18.30 5.13 -6.89
N LYS A 126 18.36 5.31 -8.21
CA LYS A 126 18.78 4.26 -9.16
C LYS A 126 20.21 3.74 -8.93
N SER A 127 21.05 4.51 -8.31
CA SER A 127 22.44 4.10 -8.05
C SER A 127 22.53 3.12 -6.88
N SER A 128 21.58 3.18 -5.99
CA SER A 128 21.52 2.40 -4.74
C SER A 128 20.41 1.32 -4.76
N PHE A 129 19.25 1.59 -5.39
CA PHE A 129 18.16 0.65 -5.56
C PHE A 129 18.22 0.01 -6.94
N ASN A 130 18.90 -1.12 -7.06
CA ASN A 130 19.14 -1.76 -8.35
C ASN A 130 18.03 -2.74 -8.79
N SER A 131 17.47 -3.49 -7.85
CA SER A 131 16.39 -4.46 -8.13
C SER A 131 15.79 -4.96 -6.82
N GLY A 132 14.60 -5.56 -6.92
CA GLY A 132 13.95 -6.27 -5.83
C GLY A 132 12.72 -5.57 -5.26
N CYS A 133 12.28 -6.07 -4.11
CA CYS A 133 11.24 -5.43 -3.33
C CYS A 133 11.63 -5.26 -1.87
N TYR A 134 11.02 -4.27 -1.22
CA TYR A 134 10.99 -4.13 0.23
C TYR A 134 9.55 -4.34 0.71
N ILE A 135 9.42 -5.14 1.74
CA ILE A 135 8.23 -5.23 2.58
C ILE A 135 8.54 -4.61 3.94
N PHE A 136 7.50 -4.18 4.63
CA PHE A 136 7.62 -3.65 5.98
C PHE A 136 6.77 -4.50 6.89
N THR A 137 7.32 -4.87 8.05
CA THR A 137 6.63 -5.73 9.02
C THR A 137 6.39 -5.01 10.33
N TYR A 138 5.28 -5.35 10.97
CA TYR A 138 4.91 -4.90 12.29
C TYR A 138 4.49 -6.10 13.15
N GLU A 139 5.00 -6.20 14.36
CA GLU A 139 4.64 -7.28 15.27
C GLU A 139 3.26 -7.01 15.87
N VAL A 140 2.32 -7.93 15.66
CA VAL A 140 0.94 -7.85 16.16
C VAL A 140 0.61 -9.06 17.04
N GLU A 141 -0.39 -8.91 17.91
CA GLU A 141 -0.84 -10.03 18.77
C GLU A 141 -1.55 -11.12 17.96
N ASP A 142 -2.36 -10.72 16.98
CA ASP A 142 -3.09 -11.65 16.08
C ASP A 142 -2.86 -11.27 14.61
N PRO A 143 -1.98 -12.00 13.90
CA PRO A 143 -1.64 -11.68 12.51
C PRO A 143 -2.60 -12.28 11.46
N ARG A 144 -3.64 -13.02 11.86
CA ARG A 144 -4.50 -13.81 10.95
C ARG A 144 -5.27 -13.00 9.91
N GLU A 145 -5.40 -11.69 10.09
CA GLU A 145 -6.08 -10.79 9.14
C GLU A 145 -5.12 -10.16 8.11
N PHE A 146 -3.81 -10.47 8.20
CA PHE A 146 -2.75 -9.85 7.41
C PHE A 146 -1.97 -10.88 6.60
N GLY A 147 -1.20 -10.43 5.62
CA GLY A 147 -0.07 -11.18 5.13
C GLY A 147 0.96 -11.35 6.25
N VAL A 148 1.48 -12.55 6.44
CA VAL A 148 2.43 -12.86 7.52
C VAL A 148 3.77 -13.26 6.94
N ALA A 149 4.84 -12.59 7.35
CA ALA A 149 6.21 -12.89 6.94
C ALA A 149 6.90 -13.81 7.95
N GLU A 150 7.47 -14.92 7.47
CA GLU A 150 8.43 -15.74 8.20
C GLU A 150 9.83 -15.23 7.91
N LEU A 151 10.59 -14.92 8.96
CA LEU A 151 11.96 -14.39 8.88
C LEU A 151 12.95 -15.39 9.44
N ASP A 152 14.16 -15.41 8.88
CA ASP A 152 15.28 -16.15 9.49
C ASP A 152 15.93 -15.34 10.64
N ASN A 153 16.98 -15.91 11.25
CA ASN A 153 17.68 -15.29 12.36
C ASN A 153 18.39 -13.97 12.00
N ASP A 154 18.62 -13.73 10.72
CA ASP A 154 19.26 -12.52 10.19
C ASP A 154 18.21 -11.48 9.72
N GLY A 155 16.91 -11.79 9.88
CA GLY A 155 15.79 -10.94 9.48
C GLY A 155 15.44 -11.00 7.98
N LYS A 156 16.00 -12.00 7.26
CA LYS A 156 15.67 -12.22 5.85
C LYS A 156 14.31 -12.91 5.73
N VAL A 157 13.54 -12.53 4.73
CA VAL A 157 12.24 -13.15 4.45
C VAL A 157 12.45 -14.56 3.88
N ILE A 158 11.89 -15.56 4.55
CA ILE A 158 11.91 -16.97 4.13
C ILE A 158 10.64 -17.31 3.34
N SER A 159 9.49 -16.89 3.85
CA SER A 159 8.19 -17.14 3.25
C SER A 159 7.18 -16.08 3.64
N ILE A 160 6.13 -15.96 2.85
CA ILE A 160 4.97 -15.10 3.13
C ILE A 160 3.71 -15.91 2.92
N GLU A 161 2.72 -15.74 3.80
CA GLU A 161 1.43 -16.39 3.68
C GLU A 161 0.31 -15.35 3.89
N GLU A 162 -0.67 -15.32 2.97
CA GLU A 162 -1.82 -14.42 3.08
C GLU A 162 -2.84 -14.97 4.06
N LYS A 163 -3.16 -14.22 5.10
CA LYS A 163 -4.19 -14.53 6.10
C LYS A 163 -4.19 -15.98 6.56
N PRO A 164 -3.06 -16.46 7.10
CA PRO A 164 -2.92 -17.86 7.48
C PRO A 164 -3.82 -18.20 8.68
N GLU A 165 -4.46 -19.37 8.65
CA GLU A 165 -5.18 -19.89 9.81
C GLU A 165 -4.22 -20.20 10.98
N ASN A 166 -3.02 -20.67 10.65
CA ASN A 166 -1.96 -21.02 11.60
C ASN A 166 -0.68 -20.25 11.28
N PRO A 167 -0.58 -18.97 11.69
CA PRO A 167 0.55 -18.10 11.34
C PRO A 167 1.87 -18.63 11.93
N LYS A 168 2.94 -18.57 11.14
CA LYS A 168 4.28 -19.02 11.54
C LYS A 168 5.04 -17.96 12.36
N SER A 169 4.56 -16.74 12.35
CA SER A 169 5.12 -15.62 13.11
C SER A 169 4.04 -14.59 13.43
N ASN A 170 4.40 -13.57 14.22
CA ASN A 170 3.55 -12.41 14.48
C ASN A 170 3.90 -11.20 13.60
N ASN A 171 4.76 -11.38 12.58
CA ASN A 171 5.19 -10.30 11.70
C ASN A 171 4.15 -10.05 10.61
N ALA A 172 3.18 -9.21 10.89
CA ALA A 172 2.20 -8.74 9.91
C ALA A 172 2.90 -7.86 8.86
N ILE A 173 2.63 -8.10 7.57
CA ILE A 173 3.08 -7.24 6.49
C ILE A 173 2.11 -6.06 6.42
N VAL A 174 2.65 -4.86 6.50
CA VAL A 174 1.85 -3.64 6.44
C VAL A 174 1.61 -3.19 5.00
N GLY A 175 0.63 -2.32 4.81
CA GLY A 175 0.21 -1.87 3.47
C GLY A 175 1.15 -0.86 2.82
N ALA A 176 2.46 -1.06 2.94
CA ALA A 176 3.50 -0.28 2.26
C ALA A 176 4.53 -1.21 1.62
N TYR A 177 4.98 -0.88 0.42
CA TYR A 177 5.93 -1.69 -0.35
C TYR A 177 6.79 -0.80 -1.23
N VAL A 178 7.99 -1.27 -1.57
CA VAL A 178 8.82 -0.66 -2.62
C VAL A 178 9.20 -1.74 -3.61
N PHE A 179 9.04 -1.45 -4.90
CA PHE A 179 9.33 -2.38 -5.98
C PHE A 179 10.23 -1.75 -7.04
N ASP A 180 11.01 -2.59 -7.69
CA ASP A 180 11.74 -2.25 -8.90
C ASP A 180 10.83 -2.16 -10.14
N GLY A 181 11.38 -1.73 -11.27
CA GLY A 181 10.64 -1.58 -12.53
C GLY A 181 10.13 -2.89 -13.16
N ALA A 182 10.55 -4.06 -12.66
CA ALA A 182 10.04 -5.35 -13.13
C ALA A 182 8.64 -5.69 -12.58
N VAL A 183 8.14 -4.92 -11.63
CA VAL A 183 6.92 -5.22 -10.85
C VAL A 183 5.70 -5.49 -11.75
N ILE A 184 5.43 -4.66 -12.74
CA ILE A 184 4.25 -4.83 -13.63
C ILE A 184 4.35 -6.15 -14.40
N ASN A 185 5.52 -6.48 -14.93
CA ASN A 185 5.73 -7.73 -15.64
C ASN A 185 5.54 -8.95 -14.71
N LYS A 186 5.95 -8.85 -13.45
CA LYS A 186 5.71 -9.90 -12.44
C LYS A 186 4.22 -10.03 -12.11
N ILE A 187 3.49 -8.93 -11.89
CA ILE A 187 2.04 -8.97 -11.64
C ILE A 187 1.30 -9.70 -12.75
N LYS A 188 1.66 -9.48 -14.02
CA LYS A 188 1.04 -10.15 -15.18
C LYS A 188 1.23 -11.67 -15.19
N THR A 189 2.15 -12.21 -14.42
CA THR A 189 2.37 -13.67 -14.29
C THR A 189 1.56 -14.30 -13.17
N LEU A 190 0.98 -13.50 -12.28
CA LEU A 190 0.19 -14.00 -11.15
C LEU A 190 -1.07 -14.71 -11.62
N LYS A 191 -1.57 -15.55 -10.75
CA LYS A 191 -2.88 -16.20 -10.87
C LYS A 191 -3.70 -15.89 -9.64
N PRO A 192 -5.03 -15.83 -9.74
CA PRO A 192 -5.87 -15.65 -8.57
C PRO A 192 -5.62 -16.76 -7.54
N SER A 193 -5.57 -16.37 -6.27
CA SER A 193 -5.47 -17.27 -5.13
C SER A 193 -6.73 -18.14 -4.97
N ALA A 194 -6.75 -19.01 -3.96
CA ALA A 194 -7.97 -19.77 -3.60
C ALA A 194 -9.12 -18.84 -3.17
N ARG A 195 -8.83 -17.58 -2.80
CA ARG A 195 -9.80 -16.53 -2.47
C ARG A 195 -10.35 -15.83 -3.72
N GLY A 196 -9.81 -16.13 -4.91
CA GLY A 196 -10.16 -15.47 -6.17
C GLY A 196 -9.50 -14.10 -6.35
N GLU A 197 -8.49 -13.76 -5.56
CA GLU A 197 -7.81 -12.48 -5.58
C GLU A 197 -6.36 -12.60 -6.08
N TYR A 198 -5.86 -11.56 -6.76
CA TYR A 198 -4.43 -11.40 -7.07
C TYR A 198 -3.76 -10.77 -5.85
N GLU A 199 -3.16 -11.62 -5.02
CA GLU A 199 -2.60 -11.23 -3.74
C GLU A 199 -1.28 -10.46 -3.89
N ILE A 200 -1.06 -9.48 -3.03
CA ILE A 200 0.23 -8.79 -2.97
C ILE A 200 1.32 -9.68 -2.37
N THR A 201 0.94 -10.62 -1.53
CA THR A 201 1.82 -11.63 -0.94
C THR A 201 2.37 -12.59 -2.00
N ASP A 202 1.56 -12.98 -3.00
CA ASP A 202 2.03 -13.78 -4.14
C ASP A 202 3.03 -13.01 -5.02
N LEU A 203 2.82 -11.70 -5.20
CA LEU A 203 3.79 -10.84 -5.87
C LEU A 203 5.13 -10.81 -5.12
N CYS A 204 5.10 -10.61 -3.81
CA CYS A 204 6.31 -10.60 -2.98
C CYS A 204 7.01 -11.97 -2.99
N ASP A 205 6.26 -13.08 -3.04
CA ASP A 205 6.81 -14.45 -3.11
C ASP A 205 7.64 -14.68 -4.39
N LEU A 206 7.29 -14.02 -5.52
CA LEU A 206 8.14 -14.06 -6.72
C LEU A 206 9.54 -13.46 -6.45
N TYR A 207 9.61 -12.37 -5.70
CA TYR A 207 10.87 -11.75 -5.31
C TYR A 207 11.63 -12.57 -4.26
N ILE A 208 10.93 -13.23 -3.34
CA ILE A 208 11.55 -14.14 -2.36
C ILE A 208 12.24 -15.30 -3.09
N LYS A 209 11.59 -15.91 -4.08
CA LYS A 209 12.15 -17.00 -4.90
C LYS A 209 13.41 -16.58 -5.65
N GLU A 210 13.53 -15.30 -5.99
CA GLU A 210 14.72 -14.73 -6.62
C GLU A 210 15.78 -14.26 -5.58
N ASN A 211 15.56 -14.48 -4.29
CA ASN A 211 16.38 -13.96 -3.18
C ASN A 211 16.51 -12.43 -3.19
N ASN A 212 15.46 -11.72 -3.61
CA ASN A 212 15.46 -10.28 -3.85
C ASN A 212 14.29 -9.57 -3.14
N CYS A 213 13.86 -10.09 -1.97
CA CYS A 213 12.88 -9.48 -1.08
C CYS A 213 13.55 -9.14 0.25
N MET A 214 13.54 -7.86 0.62
CA MET A 214 14.07 -7.35 1.88
C MET A 214 12.94 -6.99 2.83
N ASN A 215 13.16 -7.22 4.12
CA ASN A 215 12.26 -6.80 5.19
C ASN A 215 12.83 -5.64 5.98
N ILE A 216 11.97 -4.69 6.33
CA ILE A 216 12.26 -3.61 7.27
C ILE A 216 11.21 -3.63 8.38
N PRO A 217 11.58 -3.97 9.62
CA PRO A 217 10.65 -3.88 10.74
C PRO A 217 10.33 -2.41 11.04
N LEU A 218 9.05 -2.11 11.21
CA LEU A 218 8.58 -0.76 11.53
C LEU A 218 8.97 -0.34 12.94
N LYS A 219 9.12 0.97 13.10
CA LYS A 219 9.21 1.64 14.39
C LYS A 219 7.96 2.49 14.60
N GLY A 220 7.61 2.72 15.86
CA GLY A 220 6.43 3.49 16.21
C GLY A 220 5.12 2.75 15.92
N TRP A 221 4.02 3.49 15.84
CA TRP A 221 2.73 2.90 15.55
C TRP A 221 2.47 2.78 14.03
N TRP A 222 1.70 1.77 13.69
CA TRP A 222 1.08 1.57 12.38
C TRP A 222 -0.41 1.29 12.56
N ILE A 223 -1.24 1.93 11.75
CA ILE A 223 -2.68 1.79 11.80
C ILE A 223 -3.22 1.52 10.38
N ASP A 224 -3.88 0.36 10.22
CA ASP A 224 -4.78 0.07 9.12
C ASP A 224 -6.18 0.60 9.51
N ALA A 225 -6.58 1.73 8.93
CA ALA A 225 -7.84 2.41 9.23
C ALA A 225 -9.05 1.72 8.55
N GLY A 226 -9.13 0.40 8.65
CA GLY A 226 -10.15 -0.45 8.03
C GLY A 226 -11.44 -0.62 8.84
N THR A 227 -11.48 -0.20 10.10
CA THR A 227 -12.66 -0.30 11.00
C THR A 227 -12.90 1.01 11.76
N PRO A 228 -14.13 1.24 12.30
CA PRO A 228 -14.41 2.43 13.11
C PRO A 228 -13.42 2.62 14.28
N GLU A 229 -13.10 1.57 15.01
CA GLU A 229 -12.20 1.61 16.15
C GLU A 229 -10.78 2.02 15.74
N ARG A 230 -10.31 1.53 14.59
CA ARG A 230 -8.98 1.88 14.05
C ARG A 230 -8.94 3.31 13.53
N ILE A 231 -10.07 3.84 13.04
CA ILE A 231 -10.17 5.27 12.67
C ILE A 231 -10.10 6.16 13.91
N GLU A 232 -10.80 5.81 14.98
CA GLU A 232 -10.73 6.54 16.24
C GLU A 232 -9.32 6.49 16.85
N GLU A 233 -8.65 5.34 16.77
CA GLU A 233 -7.25 5.20 17.18
C GLU A 233 -6.33 6.11 16.34
N LEU A 234 -6.53 6.16 15.02
CA LEU A 234 -5.78 7.05 14.13
C LEU A 234 -5.99 8.52 14.49
N GLU A 235 -7.24 8.93 14.73
CA GLU A 235 -7.57 10.30 15.15
C GLU A 235 -6.83 10.71 16.42
N LEU A 236 -6.74 9.82 17.41
CA LEU A 236 -6.03 10.07 18.65
C LEU A 236 -4.51 10.18 18.45
N ASN A 237 -3.93 9.37 17.57
CA ASN A 237 -2.49 9.40 17.30
C ASN A 237 -2.04 10.59 16.44
N LEU A 238 -2.99 11.25 15.76
CA LEU A 238 -2.74 12.43 14.93
C LEU A 238 -2.96 13.78 15.66
N LEU A 239 -3.32 13.76 16.97
CA LEU A 239 -3.45 14.96 17.80
C LEU A 239 -2.07 15.39 18.32
#